data_058e7720f5770021ff641cf5d28dde55
#
_entry.id   058e7720f5770021ff641cf5d28dde55
#
_cell.length_a   1.000
_cell.length_b   1.000
_cell.length_c   1.000
_cell.angle_alpha   90.00
_cell.angle_beta   90.00
_cell.angle_gamma   90.00
#
_symmetry.space_group_name_H-M   'P 1'
#
loop_
_entity.id
_entity.type
_entity.pdbx_description
1 polymer ?
#
loop_
_entity_poly.entity_id
_entity_poly.type
_entity_poly.pdbx_seq_one_letter_code
_entity_poly.pdbx_strand_id
1 'polypeptide(L)'
;MNFLEAIVEIKNVVEPSFSEKIIDFVDHKAENNLGITDMVNTSIRKVNGYHLNLDTPTNMFYWNYIKKEIERLYVFYKVKFPMINNLKINQIDLLKYNVGDKYDVHSDYHTYSPRSLSVIINLNNDYEGGHLIFTDQKKQEIKKIKLTERSIVFFPSNFMYPHSVQPITKGTRYSIAAWLQ
;
A
#
# COMPACT_ATOMS: atom_id res chain seq x y z
N MET A 1 15.91 -20.17 4.81
CA MET A 1 14.76 -19.41 4.28
C MET A 1 15.29 -18.11 3.67
N ASN A 2 15.01 -17.88 2.41
CA ASN A 2 15.37 -16.59 1.79
C ASN A 2 14.36 -15.55 2.30
N PHE A 3 14.83 -14.47 2.94
CA PHE A 3 13.94 -13.44 3.51
C PHE A 3 13.04 -12.77 2.44
N LEU A 4 13.46 -12.75 1.17
CA LEU A 4 12.64 -12.26 0.06
C LEU A 4 11.36 -13.09 -0.20
N GLU A 5 11.29 -14.32 0.31
CA GLU A 5 10.09 -15.16 0.21
C GLU A 5 8.92 -14.63 1.04
N ALA A 6 9.20 -13.76 2.03
CA ALA A 6 8.17 -13.11 2.82
C ALA A 6 7.51 -11.92 2.08
N ILE A 7 8.03 -11.54 0.90
CA ILE A 7 7.38 -10.59 0.01
C ILE A 7 6.48 -11.40 -0.94
N VAL A 8 5.18 -11.41 -0.67
CA VAL A 8 4.19 -12.24 -1.39
C VAL A 8 3.27 -11.35 -2.20
N GLU A 9 3.30 -11.52 -3.52
CA GLU A 9 2.36 -10.89 -4.45
C GLU A 9 1.25 -11.88 -4.84
N ILE A 10 0.00 -11.42 -4.81
CA ILE A 10 -1.18 -12.16 -5.30
C ILE A 10 -1.87 -11.25 -6.33
N LYS A 11 -2.13 -11.79 -7.53
CA LYS A 11 -2.67 -11.01 -8.66
C LYS A 11 -4.18 -11.21 -8.83
N ASN A 12 -4.82 -10.22 -9.46
CA ASN A 12 -6.25 -10.26 -9.82
C ASN A 12 -7.18 -10.54 -8.62
N VAL A 13 -6.91 -9.88 -7.50
CA VAL A 13 -7.62 -10.15 -6.23
C VAL A 13 -8.74 -9.16 -5.94
N VAL A 14 -8.73 -7.99 -6.58
CA VAL A 14 -9.73 -6.94 -6.40
C VAL A 14 -10.66 -6.91 -7.60
N GLU A 15 -11.97 -6.78 -7.37
CA GLU A 15 -12.94 -6.67 -8.44
C GLU A 15 -12.74 -5.36 -9.24
N PRO A 16 -12.83 -5.39 -10.60
CA PRO A 16 -12.62 -4.21 -11.43
C PRO A 16 -13.51 -3.03 -11.01
N SER A 17 -14.80 -3.29 -10.84
CA SER A 17 -15.77 -2.26 -10.45
C SER A 17 -15.50 -1.64 -9.08
N PHE A 18 -14.81 -2.36 -8.20
CA PHE A 18 -14.38 -1.80 -6.91
C PHE A 18 -13.16 -0.90 -7.08
N SER A 19 -12.17 -1.31 -7.91
CA SER A 19 -11.02 -0.46 -8.21
C SER A 19 -11.44 0.88 -8.81
N GLU A 20 -12.35 0.88 -9.79
CA GLU A 20 -12.92 2.09 -10.39
C GLU A 20 -13.59 2.99 -9.35
N LYS A 21 -14.46 2.43 -8.51
CA LYS A 21 -15.14 3.20 -7.46
C LYS A 21 -14.22 3.81 -6.42
N ILE A 22 -13.15 3.11 -6.05
CA ILE A 22 -12.14 3.65 -5.12
C ILE A 22 -11.36 4.78 -5.77
N ILE A 23 -10.98 4.64 -7.05
CA ILE A 23 -10.30 5.69 -7.82
C ILE A 23 -11.16 6.94 -7.88
N ASP A 24 -12.42 6.81 -8.30
CA ASP A 24 -13.39 7.93 -8.35
C ASP A 24 -13.58 8.58 -6.97
N PHE A 25 -13.63 7.77 -5.91
CA PHE A 25 -13.75 8.28 -4.54
C PHE A 25 -12.51 9.10 -4.13
N VAL A 26 -11.30 8.61 -4.45
CA VAL A 26 -10.04 9.33 -4.15
C VAL A 26 -9.98 10.64 -4.93
N ASP A 27 -10.36 10.62 -6.21
CA ASP A 27 -10.37 11.81 -7.06
C ASP A 27 -11.38 12.86 -6.56
N HIS A 28 -12.60 12.43 -6.22
CA HIS A 28 -13.59 13.32 -5.63
C HIS A 28 -13.08 13.97 -4.32
N LYS A 29 -12.37 13.22 -3.46
CA LYS A 29 -11.74 13.75 -2.26
C LYS A 29 -10.65 14.77 -2.60
N ALA A 30 -9.82 14.50 -3.61
CA ALA A 30 -8.75 15.39 -4.06
C ALA A 30 -9.32 16.70 -4.65
N GLU A 31 -10.30 16.63 -5.54
CA GLU A 31 -10.94 17.77 -6.18
C GLU A 31 -11.58 18.73 -5.17
N ASN A 32 -12.14 18.19 -4.09
CA ASN A 32 -12.82 18.97 -3.06
C ASN A 32 -11.94 19.25 -1.84
N ASN A 33 -10.66 18.90 -1.86
CA ASN A 33 -9.73 19.02 -0.73
C ASN A 33 -10.24 18.36 0.58
N LEU A 34 -11.01 17.27 0.45
CA LEU A 34 -11.65 16.62 1.57
C LEU A 34 -10.71 15.61 2.26
N GLY A 35 -9.82 16.10 3.09
CA GLY A 35 -8.96 15.26 3.94
C GLY A 35 -7.79 14.62 3.22
N ILE A 36 -7.49 14.99 1.98
CA ILE A 36 -6.26 14.61 1.30
C ILE A 36 -5.16 15.56 1.74
N THR A 37 -4.15 15.00 2.39
CA THR A 37 -2.97 15.75 2.80
C THR A 37 -1.78 15.35 1.93
N ASP A 38 -1.03 16.34 1.42
CA ASP A 38 0.33 16.11 0.98
C ASP A 38 1.12 15.60 2.18
N MET A 39 1.49 14.33 2.15
CA MET A 39 2.21 13.74 3.26
C MET A 39 3.62 14.29 3.32
N VAL A 40 3.86 14.95 4.41
CA VAL A 40 4.90 15.87 4.83
C VAL A 40 6.33 15.43 4.53
N ASN A 41 7.12 16.37 4.11
CA ASN A 41 8.48 16.32 3.61
C ASN A 41 8.58 15.82 2.17
N THR A 42 8.25 16.68 1.24
CA THR A 42 8.24 16.43 -0.20
C THR A 42 9.58 15.96 -0.77
N SER A 43 10.69 16.15 -0.04
CA SER A 43 11.99 15.59 -0.42
C SER A 43 12.08 14.08 -0.23
N ILE A 44 11.39 13.53 0.79
CA ILE A 44 11.41 12.10 1.15
C ILE A 44 10.16 11.38 0.65
N ARG A 45 8.99 11.97 0.88
CA ARG A 45 7.70 11.42 0.49
C ARG A 45 6.85 12.50 -0.15
N LYS A 46 6.47 12.29 -1.40
CA LYS A 46 5.51 13.13 -2.10
C LYS A 46 4.40 12.22 -2.63
N VAL A 47 3.22 12.34 -2.07
CA VAL A 47 2.03 11.56 -2.41
C VAL A 47 0.80 12.20 -1.78
N ASN A 48 -0.31 12.23 -2.48
CA ASN A 48 -1.58 12.61 -1.89
C ASN A 48 -2.17 11.39 -1.18
N GLY A 49 -2.42 11.51 0.12
CA GLY A 49 -2.93 10.42 0.95
C GLY A 49 -4.24 10.78 1.66
N TYR A 50 -5.20 9.88 1.62
CA TYR A 50 -6.43 9.97 2.39
C TYR A 50 -6.48 8.86 3.43
N HIS A 51 -6.40 9.23 4.70
CA HIS A 51 -6.58 8.28 5.80
C HIS A 51 -8.05 7.89 5.92
N LEU A 52 -8.34 6.61 5.73
CA LEU A 52 -9.71 6.10 5.74
C LEU A 52 -10.21 5.91 7.18
N ASN A 53 -10.83 6.93 7.73
CA ASN A 53 -11.43 6.91 9.07
C ASN A 53 -12.82 6.26 9.05
N LEU A 54 -13.30 5.81 10.22
CA LEU A 54 -14.65 5.25 10.40
C LEU A 54 -15.69 6.33 10.80
N ASP A 55 -15.59 7.51 10.20
CA ASP A 55 -16.34 8.72 10.57
C ASP A 55 -17.59 8.98 9.70
N THR A 56 -17.68 8.33 8.54
CA THR A 56 -18.84 8.45 7.65
C THR A 56 -19.31 7.08 7.15
N PRO A 57 -20.59 6.91 6.78
CA PRO A 57 -21.07 5.65 6.21
C PRO A 57 -20.28 5.20 4.96
N THR A 58 -19.87 6.14 4.11
CA THR A 58 -19.07 5.85 2.91
C THR A 58 -17.68 5.34 3.29
N ASN A 59 -17.01 6.00 4.23
CA ASN A 59 -15.70 5.56 4.73
C ASN A 59 -15.79 4.18 5.39
N MET A 60 -16.84 3.96 6.20
CA MET A 60 -17.10 2.65 6.83
C MET A 60 -17.33 1.54 5.80
N PHE A 61 -18.04 1.84 4.71
CA PHE A 61 -18.24 0.89 3.60
C PHE A 61 -16.91 0.49 2.97
N TYR A 62 -16.07 1.47 2.57
CA TYR A 62 -14.77 1.19 1.95
C TYR A 62 -13.82 0.50 2.93
N TRP A 63 -13.76 0.95 4.18
CA TRP A 63 -12.96 0.30 5.22
C TRP A 63 -13.32 -1.19 5.34
N ASN A 64 -14.59 -1.51 5.53
CA ASN A 64 -15.04 -2.88 5.73
C ASN A 64 -14.81 -3.75 4.49
N TYR A 65 -14.99 -3.20 3.29
CA TYR A 65 -14.73 -3.93 2.06
C TYR A 65 -13.23 -4.26 1.93
N ILE A 66 -12.37 -3.26 2.05
CA ILE A 66 -10.90 -3.43 1.96
C ILE A 66 -10.41 -4.40 3.04
N LYS A 67 -10.88 -4.21 4.27
CA LYS A 67 -10.57 -5.10 5.39
C LYS A 67 -10.91 -6.55 5.05
N LYS A 68 -12.13 -6.81 4.59
CA LYS A 68 -12.58 -8.17 4.22
C LYS A 68 -11.69 -8.80 3.16
N GLU A 69 -11.31 -8.04 2.13
CA GLU A 69 -10.43 -8.54 1.05
C GLU A 69 -9.02 -8.84 1.58
N ILE A 70 -8.45 -7.96 2.39
CA ILE A 70 -7.13 -8.20 3.00
C ILE A 70 -7.18 -9.42 3.92
N GLU A 71 -8.19 -9.55 4.81
CA GLU A 71 -8.33 -10.67 5.72
C GLU A 71 -8.49 -12.01 4.99
N ARG A 72 -9.27 -12.03 3.90
CA ARG A 72 -9.42 -13.21 3.03
C ARG A 72 -8.08 -13.66 2.44
N LEU A 73 -7.27 -12.73 1.97
CA LEU A 73 -5.97 -13.02 1.34
C LEU A 73 -4.87 -13.25 2.37
N TYR A 74 -4.97 -12.66 3.55
CA TYR A 74 -4.04 -12.88 4.66
C TYR A 74 -4.00 -14.35 5.09
N VAL A 75 -5.09 -15.11 4.90
CA VAL A 75 -5.11 -16.55 5.18
C VAL A 75 -4.03 -17.28 4.35
N PHE A 76 -3.85 -16.93 3.08
CA PHE A 76 -2.80 -17.53 2.23
C PHE A 76 -1.40 -17.18 2.73
N TYR A 77 -1.20 -15.95 3.20
CA TYR A 77 0.06 -15.54 3.80
C TYR A 77 0.35 -16.35 5.08
N LYS A 78 -0.65 -16.58 5.93
CA LYS A 78 -0.54 -17.41 7.14
C LYS A 78 -0.23 -18.87 6.84
N VAL A 79 -0.80 -19.45 5.78
CA VAL A 79 -0.48 -20.82 5.35
C VAL A 79 1.00 -20.94 5.01
N LYS A 80 1.57 -19.92 4.34
CA LYS A 80 3.00 -19.88 4.00
C LYS A 80 3.88 -19.61 5.22
N PHE A 81 3.40 -18.83 6.19
CA PHE A 81 4.13 -18.40 7.40
C PHE A 81 3.32 -18.73 8.67
N PRO A 82 3.22 -20.02 9.06
CA PRO A 82 2.29 -20.46 10.11
C PRO A 82 2.65 -19.92 11.52
N MET A 83 3.88 -19.43 11.72
CA MET A 83 4.31 -18.83 12.99
C MET A 83 3.88 -17.36 13.15
N ILE A 84 3.26 -16.76 12.12
CA ILE A 84 2.76 -15.39 12.25
C ILE A 84 1.49 -15.36 13.13
N ASN A 85 1.42 -14.39 14.04
CA ASN A 85 0.26 -14.21 14.90
C ASN A 85 -1.01 -13.80 14.12
N ASN A 86 -2.15 -13.84 14.78
CA ASN A 86 -3.40 -13.28 14.24
C ASN A 86 -3.34 -11.75 14.30
N LEU A 87 -2.89 -11.14 13.21
CA LEU A 87 -2.79 -9.69 13.09
C LEU A 87 -4.15 -9.08 12.72
N LYS A 88 -4.36 -7.84 13.16
CA LYS A 88 -5.54 -7.03 12.83
C LYS A 88 -5.13 -5.79 12.05
N ILE A 89 -5.95 -5.37 11.11
CA ILE A 89 -5.74 -4.12 10.37
C ILE A 89 -6.01 -2.97 11.34
N ASN A 90 -5.04 -2.05 11.45
CA ASN A 90 -5.17 -0.86 12.28
C ASN A 90 -5.21 0.45 11.48
N GLN A 91 -4.75 0.43 10.23
CA GLN A 91 -4.72 1.61 9.38
C GLN A 91 -4.91 1.23 7.91
N ILE A 92 -5.68 2.04 7.19
CA ILE A 92 -5.84 1.98 5.73
C ILE A 92 -5.70 3.40 5.18
N ASP A 93 -4.78 3.59 4.24
CA ASP A 93 -4.57 4.84 3.51
C ASP A 93 -4.84 4.62 2.01
N LEU A 94 -5.62 5.49 1.41
CA LEU A 94 -5.80 5.57 -0.04
C LEU A 94 -4.78 6.56 -0.58
N LEU A 95 -4.01 6.16 -1.59
CA LEU A 95 -2.85 6.91 -2.08
C LEU A 95 -2.99 7.21 -3.57
N LYS A 96 -2.77 8.49 -3.94
CA LYS A 96 -2.71 9.00 -5.30
C LYS A 96 -1.32 9.57 -5.56
N TYR A 97 -0.57 8.96 -6.47
CA TYR A 97 0.74 9.41 -6.92
C TYR A 97 0.61 10.02 -8.30
N ASN A 98 0.90 11.31 -8.43
CA ASN A 98 0.99 12.03 -9.69
C ASN A 98 2.42 11.96 -10.25
N VAL A 99 2.63 12.47 -11.47
CA VAL A 99 3.97 12.54 -12.07
C VAL A 99 4.94 13.27 -11.13
N GLY A 100 6.09 12.65 -10.88
CA GLY A 100 7.12 13.12 -9.95
C GLY A 100 6.91 12.72 -8.49
N ASP A 101 5.74 12.16 -8.14
CA ASP A 101 5.50 11.67 -6.77
C ASP A 101 6.25 10.37 -6.53
N LYS A 102 6.76 10.23 -5.30
CA LYS A 102 7.64 9.14 -4.88
C LYS A 102 7.58 8.89 -3.38
N TYR A 103 8.22 7.81 -2.94
CA TYR A 103 8.56 7.61 -1.53
C TYR A 103 9.95 7.01 -1.43
N ASP A 104 10.87 7.72 -0.78
CA ASP A 104 12.26 7.27 -0.60
C ASP A 104 12.34 6.06 0.34
N VAL A 105 13.53 5.45 0.41
CA VAL A 105 13.77 4.24 1.19
C VAL A 105 13.43 4.45 2.67
N HIS A 106 12.51 3.63 3.17
CA HIS A 106 12.03 3.63 4.56
C HIS A 106 11.64 2.21 4.99
N SER A 107 11.36 2.03 6.27
CA SER A 107 10.65 0.88 6.82
C SER A 107 9.33 1.35 7.41
N ASP A 108 8.31 0.49 7.38
CA ASP A 108 6.97 0.84 7.85
C ASP A 108 6.81 0.70 9.37
N TYR A 109 7.75 0.04 10.05
CA TYR A 109 7.73 -0.08 11.50
C TYR A 109 7.86 1.29 12.18
N HIS A 110 6.99 1.56 13.12
CA HIS A 110 7.02 2.77 13.91
C HIS A 110 6.86 2.44 15.40
N THR A 111 7.68 3.05 16.27
CA THR A 111 7.69 2.75 17.71
C THR A 111 6.34 3.00 18.39
N TYR A 112 5.64 4.08 18.00
CA TYR A 112 4.32 4.43 18.55
C TYR A 112 3.14 3.74 17.88
N SER A 113 3.36 3.12 16.73
CA SER A 113 2.36 2.31 16.01
C SER A 113 3.07 1.09 15.46
N PRO A 114 3.25 0.03 16.29
CA PRO A 114 3.99 -1.16 15.89
C PRO A 114 3.24 -1.87 14.77
N ARG A 115 3.83 -1.84 13.58
CA ARG A 115 3.32 -2.52 12.39
C ARG A 115 4.10 -3.80 12.20
N SER A 116 3.39 -4.91 12.04
CA SER A 116 4.00 -6.23 11.82
C SER A 116 4.03 -6.62 10.35
N LEU A 117 2.94 -6.30 9.63
CA LEU A 117 2.79 -6.63 8.21
C LEU A 117 2.25 -5.44 7.44
N SER A 118 2.90 -5.12 6.32
CA SER A 118 2.50 -4.10 5.36
C SER A 118 1.79 -4.74 4.18
N VAL A 119 0.80 -4.04 3.67
CA VAL A 119 -0.03 -4.44 2.53
C VAL A 119 -0.12 -3.30 1.55
N ILE A 120 0.17 -3.57 0.28
CA ILE A 120 -0.07 -2.64 -0.83
C ILE A 120 -1.02 -3.30 -1.82
N ILE A 121 -2.13 -2.63 -2.12
CA ILE A 121 -3.03 -3.01 -3.22
C ILE A 121 -2.86 -1.97 -4.33
N ASN A 122 -2.52 -2.42 -5.54
CA ASN A 122 -2.43 -1.55 -6.71
C ASN A 122 -3.77 -1.56 -7.46
N LEU A 123 -4.33 -0.39 -7.77
CA LEU A 123 -5.68 -0.28 -8.28
C LEU A 123 -5.74 -0.15 -9.81
N ASN A 124 -4.68 0.42 -10.44
CA ASN A 124 -4.63 0.67 -11.89
C ASN A 124 -3.26 0.31 -12.48
N ASN A 125 -3.13 0.38 -13.80
CA ASN A 125 -1.88 0.09 -14.53
C ASN A 125 -1.58 1.08 -15.67
N ASP A 126 -2.36 2.14 -15.82
CA ASP A 126 -2.24 3.18 -16.85
C ASP A 126 -1.24 4.29 -16.46
N TYR A 127 -0.14 3.89 -15.80
CA TYR A 127 0.96 4.75 -15.41
C TYR A 127 2.33 4.11 -15.71
N GLU A 128 3.38 4.94 -15.75
CA GLU A 128 4.77 4.51 -15.89
C GLU A 128 5.60 4.94 -14.65
N GLY A 129 6.64 4.17 -14.31
CA GLY A 129 7.38 4.35 -13.06
C GLY A 129 6.69 3.66 -11.87
N GLY A 130 6.81 4.23 -10.68
CA GLY A 130 6.09 3.79 -9.47
C GLY A 130 6.37 2.36 -9.00
N HIS A 131 7.52 1.78 -9.38
CA HIS A 131 7.88 0.44 -8.92
C HIS A 131 8.11 0.40 -7.42
N LEU A 132 7.68 -0.68 -6.78
CA LEU A 132 8.02 -0.99 -5.40
C LEU A 132 9.39 -1.65 -5.36
N ILE A 133 10.36 -0.97 -4.74
CA ILE A 133 11.76 -1.42 -4.65
C ILE A 133 12.06 -1.82 -3.22
N PHE A 134 12.54 -3.03 -3.01
CA PHE A 134 13.12 -3.46 -1.74
C PHE A 134 14.63 -3.33 -1.82
N THR A 135 15.24 -2.88 -0.73
CA THR A 135 16.69 -2.66 -0.66
C THR A 135 17.30 -3.44 0.51
N ASP A 136 18.62 -3.62 0.46
CA ASP A 136 19.39 -4.03 1.62
C ASP A 136 19.65 -2.84 2.58
N GLN A 137 20.38 -3.08 3.66
CA GLN A 137 20.75 -2.06 4.65
C GLN A 137 21.72 -1.00 4.11
N LYS A 138 22.34 -1.25 2.94
CA LYS A 138 23.19 -0.30 2.21
C LYS A 138 22.41 0.47 1.14
N LYS A 139 21.07 0.31 1.10
CA LYS A 139 20.15 0.89 0.11
C LYS A 139 20.39 0.39 -1.33
N GLN A 140 21.01 -0.78 -1.50
CA GLN A 140 21.16 -1.42 -2.80
C GLN A 140 19.88 -2.21 -3.12
N GLU A 141 19.39 -2.09 -4.36
CA GLU A 141 18.21 -2.80 -4.82
C GLU A 141 18.43 -4.32 -4.75
N ILE A 142 17.53 -5.03 -4.08
CA ILE A 142 17.53 -6.50 -3.97
C ILE A 142 16.29 -7.13 -4.60
N LYS A 143 15.20 -6.37 -4.72
CA LYS A 143 13.99 -6.80 -5.40
C LYS A 143 13.20 -5.60 -5.93
N LYS A 144 12.79 -5.69 -7.19
CA LYS A 144 11.94 -4.72 -7.86
C LYS A 144 10.62 -5.38 -8.28
N ILE A 145 9.51 -4.76 -7.92
CA ILE A 145 8.17 -5.23 -8.28
C ILE A 145 7.48 -4.14 -9.11
N LYS A 146 7.15 -4.48 -10.35
CA LYS A 146 6.15 -3.74 -11.11
C LYS A 146 4.78 -4.29 -10.72
N LEU A 147 4.07 -3.56 -9.87
CA LEU A 147 2.76 -3.97 -9.42
C LEU A 147 1.80 -4.02 -10.62
N THR A 148 1.09 -5.13 -10.75
CA THR A 148 0.02 -5.26 -11.73
C THR A 148 -1.28 -4.67 -11.18
N GLU A 149 -2.19 -4.29 -12.07
CA GLU A 149 -3.53 -3.84 -11.67
C GLU A 149 -4.21 -4.90 -10.80
N ARG A 150 -4.91 -4.46 -9.77
CA ARG A 150 -5.68 -5.29 -8.84
C ARG A 150 -4.86 -6.38 -8.14
N SER A 151 -3.54 -6.18 -8.03
CA SER A 151 -2.66 -7.05 -7.24
C SER A 151 -2.53 -6.55 -5.81
N ILE A 152 -2.24 -7.48 -4.90
CA ILE A 152 -1.89 -7.20 -3.52
C ILE A 152 -0.50 -7.74 -3.23
N VAL A 153 0.28 -6.98 -2.45
CA VAL A 153 1.59 -7.42 -1.95
C VAL A 153 1.58 -7.35 -0.43
N PHE A 154 1.96 -8.46 0.21
CA PHE A 154 2.22 -8.55 1.65
C PHE A 154 3.72 -8.61 1.90
N PHE A 155 4.21 -7.89 2.90
CA PHE A 155 5.61 -7.98 3.35
C PHE A 155 5.74 -7.52 4.81
N PRO A 156 6.74 -8.03 5.57
CA PRO A 156 6.97 -7.60 6.94
C PRO A 156 7.32 -6.11 7.01
N SER A 157 6.78 -5.41 8.01
CA SER A 157 6.96 -3.95 8.17
C SER A 157 8.30 -3.55 8.77
N ASN A 158 9.08 -4.49 9.29
CA ASN A 158 10.27 -4.23 10.10
C ASN A 158 11.48 -3.75 9.27
N PHE A 159 12.57 -3.40 9.97
CA PHE A 159 13.81 -2.87 9.38
C PHE A 159 14.52 -3.80 8.39
N MET A 160 14.17 -5.10 8.35
CA MET A 160 14.73 -6.06 7.39
C MET A 160 14.16 -5.90 5.97
N TYR A 161 13.07 -5.12 5.83
CA TYR A 161 12.38 -4.89 4.56
C TYR A 161 12.30 -3.40 4.23
N PRO A 162 13.46 -2.69 4.15
CA PRO A 162 13.44 -1.31 3.68
C PRO A 162 12.98 -1.29 2.23
N HIS A 163 12.11 -0.34 1.92
CA HIS A 163 11.52 -0.25 0.59
C HIS A 163 11.24 1.19 0.18
N SER A 164 11.00 1.39 -1.11
CA SER A 164 10.71 2.70 -1.70
C SER A 164 9.69 2.57 -2.82
N VAL A 165 9.07 3.68 -3.19
CA VAL A 165 8.27 3.81 -4.41
C VAL A 165 9.01 4.74 -5.36
N GLN A 166 9.41 4.22 -6.53
CA GLN A 166 10.07 5.03 -7.56
C GLN A 166 9.15 6.15 -8.04
N PRO A 167 9.71 7.27 -8.53
CA PRO A 167 8.91 8.34 -9.10
C PRO A 167 7.98 7.85 -10.22
N ILE A 168 6.76 8.37 -10.24
CA ILE A 168 5.87 8.23 -11.40
C ILE A 168 6.42 9.09 -12.53
N THR A 169 6.55 8.52 -13.72
CA THR A 169 7.07 9.22 -14.90
C THR A 169 5.98 9.61 -15.89
N LYS A 170 4.82 8.92 -15.84
CA LYS A 170 3.64 9.22 -16.67
C LYS A 170 2.37 8.69 -16.01
N GLY A 171 1.25 9.36 -16.22
CA GLY A 171 -0.05 8.97 -15.68
C GLY A 171 -0.17 9.21 -14.18
N THR A 172 -1.13 8.55 -13.55
CA THR A 172 -1.40 8.62 -12.11
C THR A 172 -1.55 7.21 -11.55
N ARG A 173 -0.81 6.90 -10.47
CA ARG A 173 -0.93 5.63 -9.78
C ARG A 173 -1.86 5.76 -8.58
N TYR A 174 -2.84 4.87 -8.50
CA TYR A 174 -3.71 4.71 -7.34
C TYR A 174 -3.39 3.42 -6.62
N SER A 175 -3.27 3.49 -5.31
CA SER A 175 -3.01 2.32 -4.47
C SER A 175 -3.62 2.47 -3.08
N ILE A 176 -3.79 1.34 -2.40
CA ILE A 176 -4.18 1.28 -1.00
C ILE A 176 -2.97 0.78 -0.23
N ALA A 177 -2.60 1.47 0.84
CA ALA A 177 -1.66 0.97 1.83
C ALA A 177 -2.41 0.61 3.10
N ALA A 178 -2.13 -0.56 3.68
CA ALA A 178 -2.70 -0.98 4.94
C ALA A 178 -1.64 -1.64 5.82
N TRP A 179 -1.83 -1.56 7.13
CA TRP A 179 -0.90 -2.15 8.09
C TRP A 179 -1.64 -2.99 9.11
N LEU A 180 -1.04 -4.14 9.43
CA LEU A 180 -1.53 -5.09 10.41
C LEU A 180 -0.57 -5.15 11.60
N GLN A 181 -1.15 -5.29 12.79
CA GLN A 181 -0.44 -5.44 14.07
C GLN A 181 -1.11 -6.49 14.96
#